data_8b88d5fa78c95d8012a6e9cdd3460951
#
_entry.id   8b88d5fa78c95d8012a6e9cdd3460951
#
_cell.length_a   1.000
_cell.length_b   1.000
_cell.length_c   1.000
_cell.angle_alpha   90.00
_cell.angle_beta   90.00
_cell.angle_gamma   90.00
#
_symmetry.space_group_name_H-M   'P 1'
#
loop_
_entity.id
_entity.type
_entity.pdbx_description
1 polymer ?
#
loop_
_entity_poly.entity_id
_entity_poly.type
_entity_poly.pdbx_seq_one_letter_code
_entity_poly.pdbx_strand_id
1 'polypeptide(L)'
;MYRFEFSNIDNTSQYEELIKEFLQPSQYGNEGETILSYDFRGDKNDLKRQIYRDLSKLTGMSPKWGILTGIRPVKLAAELQDRGEDPKKVLMEQYLTDETKADLVCDILEYQRAKAGKPAPDSLSIYIGIPFCPTRCLYCSFTSNQVDQDAMEPYLQALGKEIDFAGEAVKADGYKVETLYFGGGTPTSLTAEQLDRLLSRVSTAFALGGVKEYTVEAGRPDTITYEKLQVLQDHGVDRISINPQSMKQKTLDLIGRRHTVEDVYEAFEMANKAGIEVINADLIAGLPEETAEDFANSLEEIIRLGAGNITLHTLAVKRASRLKEMDENFNYRDEELREQMLTAAHERLRGRGYVPYNLYRQKHTSGNTENTGFCNDDRPGLYNIRIMEEAQSNLALGAGGISKIYFPEENRLERVANVSNYEIYIDRIDEMIDRKIKGFFGNR
;
A
#
# COMPACT_ATOMS: atom_id res chain seq x y z
N MET A 1 -19.55 10.17 -28.26
CA MET A 1 -18.72 10.78 -27.21
C MET A 1 -19.64 11.51 -26.25
N TYR A 2 -19.42 11.40 -24.92
CA TYR A 2 -20.22 12.02 -23.90
C TYR A 2 -19.60 13.32 -23.40
N ARG A 3 -20.41 14.27 -22.98
CA ARG A 3 -20.00 15.50 -22.31
C ARG A 3 -20.73 15.61 -20.97
N PHE A 4 -19.99 15.89 -19.91
CA PHE A 4 -20.52 16.06 -18.58
C PHE A 4 -20.53 17.54 -18.20
N GLU A 5 -21.68 18.04 -17.80
CA GLU A 5 -21.84 19.42 -17.33
C GLU A 5 -22.28 19.41 -15.87
N PHE A 6 -21.57 20.15 -15.04
CA PHE A 6 -21.85 20.25 -13.62
C PHE A 6 -22.18 21.69 -13.28
N SER A 7 -23.26 21.89 -12.52
CA SER A 7 -23.66 23.19 -11.97
C SER A 7 -23.64 23.18 -10.45
N ASN A 8 -23.36 24.35 -9.86
CA ASN A 8 -23.30 24.55 -8.40
C ASN A 8 -22.24 23.69 -7.69
N ILE A 9 -21.12 23.41 -8.37
CA ILE A 9 -20.02 22.56 -7.87
C ILE A 9 -18.69 23.26 -8.12
N ASP A 10 -17.89 23.46 -7.06
CA ASP A 10 -16.55 24.03 -7.17
C ASP A 10 -15.48 22.99 -7.53
N ASN A 11 -15.71 21.70 -7.15
CA ASN A 11 -14.74 20.62 -7.38
C ASN A 11 -15.44 19.36 -7.87
N THR A 12 -15.19 19.00 -9.14
CA THR A 12 -15.78 17.85 -9.85
C THR A 12 -14.97 16.56 -9.70
N SER A 13 -13.74 16.60 -9.17
CA SER A 13 -12.79 15.47 -9.23
C SER A 13 -13.33 14.14 -8.69
N GLN A 14 -14.16 14.17 -7.63
CA GLN A 14 -14.76 12.94 -7.08
C GLN A 14 -15.84 12.32 -7.99
N TYR A 15 -16.49 13.13 -8.82
CA TYR A 15 -17.48 12.67 -9.80
C TYR A 15 -16.78 12.19 -11.08
N GLU A 16 -15.72 12.85 -11.48
CA GLU A 16 -14.86 12.40 -12.58
C GLU A 16 -14.22 11.05 -12.29
N GLU A 17 -13.81 10.79 -11.04
CA GLU A 17 -13.33 9.45 -10.65
C GLU A 17 -14.42 8.39 -10.81
N LEU A 18 -15.67 8.70 -10.45
CA LEU A 18 -16.79 7.79 -10.66
C LEU A 18 -17.09 7.56 -12.15
N ILE A 19 -17.03 8.61 -12.98
CA ILE A 19 -17.25 8.50 -14.42
C ILE A 19 -16.20 7.58 -15.07
N LYS A 20 -14.95 7.65 -14.63
CA LYS A 20 -13.85 6.79 -15.12
C LYS A 20 -14.06 5.30 -14.83
N GLU A 21 -14.92 4.96 -13.89
CA GLU A 21 -15.30 3.56 -13.62
C GLU A 21 -16.25 2.99 -14.70
N PHE A 22 -16.87 3.84 -15.50
CA PHE A 22 -17.81 3.45 -16.56
C PHE A 22 -17.30 3.73 -17.97
N LEU A 23 -16.47 4.76 -18.12
CA LEU A 23 -16.11 5.29 -19.44
C LEU A 23 -14.59 5.46 -19.56
N GLN A 24 -14.05 5.03 -20.69
CA GLN A 24 -12.67 5.31 -21.05
C GLN A 24 -12.49 6.79 -21.43
N PRO A 25 -11.29 7.37 -21.27
CA PRO A 25 -11.02 8.77 -21.61
C PRO A 25 -11.39 9.17 -23.04
N SER A 26 -11.32 8.24 -23.99
CA SER A 26 -11.72 8.42 -25.39
C SER A 26 -13.23 8.53 -25.62
N GLN A 27 -14.05 8.15 -24.63
CA GLN A 27 -15.51 8.10 -24.74
C GLN A 27 -16.20 9.37 -24.26
N TYR A 28 -15.48 10.27 -23.55
CA TYR A 28 -16.03 11.53 -23.05
C TYR A 28 -15.05 12.69 -23.19
N GLY A 29 -15.57 13.90 -23.27
CA GLY A 29 -14.79 15.14 -23.40
C GLY A 29 -15.67 16.36 -23.71
N ASN A 30 -15.06 17.53 -23.87
CA ASN A 30 -15.76 18.80 -24.08
C ASN A 30 -16.52 18.87 -25.41
N GLU A 31 -16.13 18.05 -26.41
CA GLU A 31 -16.74 18.01 -27.73
C GLU A 31 -17.80 16.91 -27.88
N GLY A 32 -18.22 16.28 -26.77
CA GLY A 32 -19.23 15.22 -26.77
C GLY A 32 -20.61 15.71 -27.22
N GLU A 33 -21.26 14.97 -28.12
CA GLU A 33 -22.59 15.27 -28.63
C GLU A 33 -23.72 14.92 -27.64
N THR A 34 -23.50 13.90 -26.80
CA THR A 34 -24.44 13.48 -25.77
C THR A 34 -24.10 14.17 -24.45
N ILE A 35 -24.96 15.12 -24.04
CA ILE A 35 -24.75 15.91 -22.84
C ILE A 35 -25.47 15.28 -21.67
N LEU A 36 -24.73 15.04 -20.56
CA LEU A 36 -25.26 14.62 -19.27
C LEU A 36 -25.02 15.78 -18.27
N SER A 37 -26.13 16.40 -17.82
CA SER A 37 -26.07 17.58 -16.96
C SER A 37 -26.47 17.21 -15.54
N TYR A 38 -25.67 17.64 -14.58
CA TYR A 38 -25.84 17.36 -13.16
C TYR A 38 -25.82 18.65 -12.34
N ASP A 39 -26.84 18.80 -11.52
CA ASP A 39 -26.98 19.95 -10.62
C ASP A 39 -26.79 19.51 -9.16
N PHE A 40 -25.83 20.13 -8.47
CA PHE A 40 -25.56 19.80 -7.07
C PHE A 40 -26.58 20.47 -6.15
N ARG A 41 -27.26 19.66 -5.33
CA ARG A 41 -28.32 20.11 -4.39
C ARG A 41 -28.04 19.73 -2.93
N GLY A 42 -26.79 19.78 -2.50
CA GLY A 42 -26.41 19.68 -1.09
C GLY A 42 -25.80 18.37 -0.61
N ASP A 43 -26.18 17.20 -1.15
CA ASP A 43 -25.55 15.91 -0.78
C ASP A 43 -24.69 15.37 -1.91
N LYS A 44 -23.42 15.14 -1.60
CA LYS A 44 -22.41 14.59 -2.54
C LYS A 44 -22.73 13.16 -2.96
N ASN A 45 -23.24 12.35 -2.04
CA ASN A 45 -23.55 10.96 -2.32
C ASN A 45 -24.84 10.81 -3.13
N ASP A 46 -25.82 11.71 -2.96
CA ASP A 46 -27.01 11.72 -3.80
C ASP A 46 -26.66 11.96 -5.26
N LEU A 47 -25.80 12.93 -5.54
CA LEU A 47 -25.34 13.20 -6.89
C LEU A 47 -24.51 12.04 -7.45
N LYS A 48 -23.64 11.44 -6.65
CA LYS A 48 -22.92 10.22 -7.07
C LYS A 48 -23.86 9.06 -7.40
N ARG A 49 -24.92 8.85 -6.59
CA ARG A 49 -25.93 7.81 -6.87
C ARG A 49 -26.69 8.08 -8.17
N GLN A 50 -26.99 9.35 -8.45
CA GLN A 50 -27.61 9.73 -9.72
C GLN A 50 -26.68 9.42 -10.90
N ILE A 51 -25.44 9.89 -10.86
CA ILE A 51 -24.42 9.63 -11.89
C ILE A 51 -24.25 8.11 -12.11
N TYR A 52 -24.10 7.34 -11.03
CA TYR A 52 -23.95 5.89 -11.10
C TYR A 52 -25.12 5.22 -11.82
N ARG A 53 -26.36 5.57 -11.45
CA ARG A 53 -27.58 4.99 -12.04
C ARG A 53 -27.74 5.37 -13.53
N ASP A 54 -27.40 6.60 -13.89
CA ASP A 54 -27.50 7.07 -15.25
C ASP A 54 -26.44 6.39 -16.14
N LEU A 55 -25.21 6.28 -15.64
CA LEU A 55 -24.14 5.59 -16.34
C LEU A 55 -24.36 4.07 -16.41
N SER A 56 -24.89 3.46 -15.36
CA SER A 56 -25.26 2.02 -15.38
C SER A 56 -26.30 1.73 -16.45
N LYS A 57 -27.31 2.57 -16.60
CA LYS A 57 -28.33 2.44 -17.67
C LYS A 57 -27.73 2.65 -19.05
N LEU A 58 -26.79 3.58 -19.17
CA LEU A 58 -26.19 3.97 -20.44
C LEU A 58 -25.21 2.93 -20.96
N THR A 59 -24.39 2.35 -20.07
CA THR A 59 -23.30 1.45 -20.42
C THR A 59 -23.63 -0.04 -20.24
N GLY A 60 -24.67 -0.34 -19.45
CA GLY A 60 -24.96 -1.70 -19.00
C GLY A 60 -24.03 -2.23 -17.92
N MET A 61 -23.07 -1.42 -17.45
CA MET A 61 -22.09 -1.80 -16.42
C MET A 61 -22.63 -1.48 -15.03
N SER A 62 -22.15 -2.26 -14.04
CA SER A 62 -22.45 -2.03 -12.62
C SER A 62 -21.17 -2.25 -11.80
N PRO A 63 -20.28 -1.24 -11.72
CA PRO A 63 -19.05 -1.33 -10.93
C PRO A 63 -19.33 -1.78 -9.49
N LYS A 64 -18.64 -2.82 -9.02
CA LYS A 64 -18.94 -3.50 -7.75
C LYS A 64 -18.72 -2.63 -6.50
N TRP A 65 -17.89 -1.61 -6.58
CA TRP A 65 -17.70 -0.67 -5.48
C TRP A 65 -18.75 0.46 -5.41
N GLY A 66 -19.71 0.47 -6.33
CA GLY A 66 -20.79 1.43 -6.36
C GLY A 66 -20.27 2.87 -6.50
N ILE A 67 -20.72 3.74 -5.62
CA ILE A 67 -20.27 5.16 -5.58
C ILE A 67 -19.07 5.40 -4.66
N LEU A 68 -18.49 4.34 -4.10
CA LEU A 68 -17.39 4.44 -3.14
C LEU A 68 -16.07 4.73 -3.87
N THR A 69 -15.74 6.00 -4.04
CA THR A 69 -14.48 6.46 -4.66
C THR A 69 -13.32 6.60 -3.67
N GLY A 70 -13.56 6.29 -2.39
CA GLY A 70 -12.56 6.34 -1.33
C GLY A 70 -11.57 5.18 -1.40
N ILE A 71 -10.34 5.44 -0.94
CA ILE A 71 -9.25 4.43 -0.99
C ILE A 71 -9.24 3.48 0.22
N ARG A 72 -10.04 3.74 1.27
CA ARG A 72 -10.05 2.99 2.54
C ARG A 72 -11.45 2.54 2.95
N PRO A 73 -12.03 1.54 2.27
CA PRO A 73 -13.39 1.07 2.59
C PRO A 73 -13.51 0.53 4.02
N VAL A 74 -12.49 -0.16 4.53
CA VAL A 74 -12.50 -0.72 5.88
C VAL A 74 -12.53 0.36 6.96
N LYS A 75 -11.82 1.49 6.75
CA LYS A 75 -11.89 2.64 7.65
C LYS A 75 -13.31 3.21 7.71
N LEU A 76 -13.98 3.36 6.56
CA LEU A 76 -15.37 3.82 6.51
C LEU A 76 -16.28 2.85 7.28
N ALA A 77 -16.14 1.54 7.07
CA ALA A 77 -16.91 0.53 7.78
C ALA A 77 -16.67 0.58 9.31
N ALA A 78 -15.41 0.82 9.74
CA ALA A 78 -15.08 0.99 11.15
C ALA A 78 -15.75 2.24 11.75
N GLU A 79 -15.75 3.37 11.03
CA GLU A 79 -16.43 4.59 11.46
C GLU A 79 -17.96 4.43 11.54
N LEU A 80 -18.57 3.68 10.62
CA LEU A 80 -19.99 3.33 10.66
C LEU A 80 -20.31 2.46 11.89
N GLN A 81 -19.52 1.41 12.12
CA GLN A 81 -19.69 0.52 13.27
C GLN A 81 -19.51 1.28 14.60
N ASP A 82 -18.55 2.16 14.71
CA ASP A 82 -18.31 2.98 15.91
C ASP A 82 -19.48 3.96 16.19
N ARG A 83 -20.26 4.34 15.16
CA ARG A 83 -21.52 5.10 15.31
C ARG A 83 -22.76 4.23 15.61
N GLY A 84 -22.60 2.90 15.69
CA GLY A 84 -23.69 1.97 15.92
C GLY A 84 -24.54 1.67 14.66
N GLU A 85 -24.02 2.00 13.48
CA GLU A 85 -24.65 1.67 12.20
C GLU A 85 -24.17 0.27 11.72
N ASP A 86 -24.99 -0.40 10.89
CA ASP A 86 -24.60 -1.64 10.22
C ASP A 86 -23.77 -1.32 8.97
N PRO A 87 -22.44 -1.61 8.97
CA PRO A 87 -21.57 -1.26 7.85
C PRO A 87 -21.99 -1.94 6.54
N LYS A 88 -22.38 -3.22 6.57
CA LYS A 88 -22.79 -3.95 5.37
C LYS A 88 -24.01 -3.31 4.74
N LYS A 89 -25.03 -3.02 5.54
CA LYS A 89 -26.26 -2.39 5.08
C LYS A 89 -26.00 -1.01 4.47
N VAL A 90 -25.20 -0.17 5.15
CA VAL A 90 -24.87 1.18 4.65
C VAL A 90 -24.06 1.11 3.36
N LEU A 91 -23.06 0.22 3.26
CA LEU A 91 -22.27 0.04 2.04
C LEU A 91 -23.16 -0.37 0.86
N MET A 92 -24.08 -1.30 1.05
CA MET A 92 -24.97 -1.78 -0.01
C MET A 92 -26.05 -0.74 -0.39
N GLU A 93 -26.74 -0.16 0.58
CA GLU A 93 -27.90 0.70 0.33
C GLU A 93 -27.51 2.13 -0.03
N GLN A 94 -26.51 2.70 0.68
CA GLN A 94 -26.15 4.11 0.50
C GLN A 94 -24.98 4.29 -0.48
N TYR A 95 -24.02 3.37 -0.48
CA TYR A 95 -22.87 3.43 -1.39
C TYR A 95 -23.03 2.58 -2.64
N LEU A 96 -24.10 1.78 -2.77
CA LEU A 96 -24.39 0.89 -3.90
C LEU A 96 -23.28 -0.13 -4.15
N THR A 97 -22.56 -0.51 -3.08
CA THR A 97 -21.50 -1.51 -3.15
C THR A 97 -22.12 -2.89 -3.32
N ASP A 98 -21.52 -3.72 -4.20
CA ASP A 98 -21.92 -5.11 -4.38
C ASP A 98 -21.76 -5.92 -3.07
N GLU A 99 -22.64 -6.90 -2.85
CA GLU A 99 -22.66 -7.68 -1.61
C GLU A 99 -21.31 -8.36 -1.35
N THR A 100 -20.65 -8.91 -2.37
CA THR A 100 -19.35 -9.60 -2.21
C THR A 100 -18.24 -8.67 -1.72
N LYS A 101 -18.24 -7.41 -2.18
CA LYS A 101 -17.27 -6.39 -1.71
C LYS A 101 -17.63 -5.87 -0.33
N ALA A 102 -18.93 -5.72 -0.02
CA ALA A 102 -19.39 -5.34 1.32
C ALA A 102 -19.02 -6.43 2.35
N ASP A 103 -19.20 -7.70 2.02
CA ASP A 103 -18.78 -8.83 2.85
C ASP A 103 -17.28 -8.84 3.07
N LEU A 104 -16.47 -8.68 2.02
CA LEU A 104 -15.03 -8.61 2.12
C LEU A 104 -14.57 -7.49 3.10
N VAL A 105 -15.19 -6.31 3.02
CA VAL A 105 -14.88 -5.19 3.91
C VAL A 105 -15.24 -5.51 5.37
N CYS A 106 -16.41 -6.13 5.59
CA CYS A 106 -16.87 -6.50 6.94
C CYS A 106 -16.02 -7.62 7.54
N ASP A 107 -15.67 -8.65 6.76
CA ASP A 107 -14.77 -9.73 7.20
C ASP A 107 -13.43 -9.19 7.66
N ILE A 108 -12.84 -8.27 6.87
CA ILE A 108 -11.56 -7.63 7.22
C ILE A 108 -11.71 -6.79 8.49
N LEU A 109 -12.78 -6.00 8.62
CA LEU A 109 -13.02 -5.19 9.82
C LEU A 109 -13.14 -6.08 11.06
N GLU A 110 -13.92 -7.16 10.99
CA GLU A 110 -14.08 -8.11 12.10
C GLU A 110 -12.74 -8.72 12.49
N TYR A 111 -11.96 -9.18 11.51
CA TYR A 111 -10.63 -9.74 11.74
C TYR A 111 -9.68 -8.71 12.39
N GLN A 112 -9.65 -7.48 11.87
CA GLN A 112 -8.82 -6.40 12.43
C GLN A 112 -9.21 -6.07 13.86
N ARG A 113 -10.50 -5.98 14.18
CA ARG A 113 -10.98 -5.75 15.55
C ARG A 113 -10.59 -6.88 16.51
N ALA A 114 -10.66 -8.12 16.05
CA ALA A 114 -10.32 -9.29 16.85
C ALA A 114 -8.80 -9.44 17.09
N LYS A 115 -7.97 -9.17 16.08
CA LYS A 115 -6.52 -9.46 16.12
C LYS A 115 -5.65 -8.24 16.42
N ALA A 116 -5.91 -7.11 15.78
CA ALA A 116 -5.13 -5.88 15.97
C ALA A 116 -5.68 -5.00 17.11
N GLY A 117 -7.00 -5.01 17.32
CA GLY A 117 -7.68 -4.11 18.25
C GLY A 117 -7.48 -2.63 17.89
N LYS A 118 -8.06 -1.74 18.70
CA LYS A 118 -7.79 -0.30 18.57
C LYS A 118 -6.39 0.02 19.08
N PRO A 119 -5.63 0.92 18.40
CA PRO A 119 -4.32 1.33 18.89
C PRO A 119 -4.44 2.06 20.23
N ALA A 120 -3.45 1.88 21.10
CA ALA A 120 -3.38 2.66 22.34
C ALA A 120 -3.08 4.15 22.02
N PRO A 121 -3.57 5.11 22.82
CA PRO A 121 -3.39 6.54 22.53
C PRO A 121 -1.93 7.00 22.47
N ASP A 122 -1.03 6.31 23.16
CA ASP A 122 0.40 6.56 23.22
C ASP A 122 1.20 5.65 22.26
N SER A 123 0.54 4.80 21.49
CA SER A 123 1.20 3.92 20.52
C SER A 123 1.62 4.65 19.25
N LEU A 124 2.75 4.25 18.68
CA LEU A 124 3.36 4.84 17.51
C LEU A 124 3.83 3.77 16.54
N SER A 125 3.54 3.95 15.26
CA SER A 125 4.22 3.25 14.19
C SER A 125 5.41 4.07 13.69
N ILE A 126 6.53 3.41 13.39
CA ILE A 126 7.70 4.04 12.80
C ILE A 126 7.95 3.45 11.41
N TYR A 127 8.09 4.32 10.42
CA TYR A 127 8.50 3.99 9.06
C TYR A 127 9.90 4.53 8.79
N ILE A 128 10.77 3.70 8.21
CA ILE A 128 12.12 4.09 7.80
C ILE A 128 12.27 3.84 6.31
N GLY A 129 12.47 4.92 5.55
CA GLY A 129 12.54 4.88 4.09
C GLY A 129 13.96 4.69 3.58
N ILE A 130 14.17 3.68 2.72
CA ILE A 130 15.41 3.45 1.97
C ILE A 130 15.09 3.63 0.48
N PRO A 131 15.43 4.78 -0.14
CA PRO A 131 14.95 5.14 -1.48
C PRO A 131 15.79 4.55 -2.62
N PHE A 132 16.44 3.41 -2.41
CA PHE A 132 17.34 2.78 -3.36
C PHE A 132 16.80 1.45 -3.88
N CYS A 133 17.01 1.20 -5.17
CA CYS A 133 16.69 -0.07 -5.83
C CYS A 133 17.80 -0.44 -6.80
N PRO A 134 18.09 -1.75 -7.02
CA PRO A 134 19.10 -2.17 -7.99
C PRO A 134 18.70 -1.81 -9.43
N THR A 135 17.40 -1.82 -9.74
CA THR A 135 16.83 -1.41 -11.04
C THR A 135 15.44 -0.83 -10.83
N ARG A 136 14.95 -0.04 -11.80
CA ARG A 136 13.60 0.51 -11.78
C ARG A 136 12.65 -0.37 -12.60
N CYS A 137 11.66 -0.96 -11.93
CA CYS A 137 10.60 -1.71 -12.59
C CYS A 137 9.70 -0.79 -13.42
N LEU A 138 9.18 -1.25 -14.56
CA LEU A 138 8.41 -0.43 -15.50
C LEU A 138 7.10 0.11 -14.89
N TYR A 139 6.47 -0.65 -14.01
CA TYR A 139 5.21 -0.28 -13.36
C TYR A 139 5.40 0.59 -12.12
N CYS A 140 6.63 0.65 -11.56
CA CYS A 140 6.86 1.26 -10.25
C CYS A 140 6.72 2.78 -10.29
N SER A 141 5.94 3.30 -9.36
CA SER A 141 5.73 4.73 -9.15
C SER A 141 6.40 5.29 -7.89
N PHE A 142 7.03 4.42 -7.11
CA PHE A 142 7.78 4.83 -5.92
C PHE A 142 9.11 5.49 -6.31
N THR A 143 9.62 6.33 -5.42
CA THR A 143 10.96 6.88 -5.55
C THR A 143 11.96 5.73 -5.44
N SER A 144 12.64 5.44 -6.53
CA SER A 144 13.67 4.39 -6.59
C SER A 144 14.89 4.93 -7.33
N ASN A 145 15.98 5.11 -6.60
CA ASN A 145 17.23 5.62 -7.15
C ASN A 145 18.19 4.45 -7.37
N GLN A 146 18.82 4.41 -8.54
CA GLN A 146 19.87 3.46 -8.87
C GLN A 146 21.21 4.17 -8.66
N VAL A 147 21.90 3.85 -7.58
CA VAL A 147 23.17 4.46 -7.19
C VAL A 147 24.15 3.38 -6.72
N ASP A 148 25.43 3.68 -6.77
CA ASP A 148 26.47 2.81 -6.24
C ASP A 148 26.45 2.80 -4.69
N GLN A 149 27.03 1.78 -4.08
CA GLN A 149 27.04 1.61 -2.63
C GLN A 149 27.66 2.81 -1.89
N ASP A 150 28.74 3.39 -2.46
CA ASP A 150 29.40 4.54 -1.86
C ASP A 150 28.51 5.79 -1.82
N ALA A 151 27.61 5.95 -2.80
CA ALA A 151 26.62 7.04 -2.85
C ALA A 151 25.50 6.87 -1.83
N MET A 152 25.29 5.69 -1.28
CA MET A 152 24.31 5.43 -0.23
C MET A 152 24.79 5.90 1.16
N GLU A 153 26.11 5.94 1.39
CA GLU A 153 26.66 6.24 2.71
C GLU A 153 26.31 7.63 3.23
N PRO A 154 26.38 8.74 2.45
CA PRO A 154 25.93 10.05 2.90
C PRO A 154 24.45 10.07 3.30
N TYR A 155 23.61 9.30 2.58
CA TYR A 155 22.21 9.17 2.92
C TYR A 155 22.02 8.46 4.27
N LEU A 156 22.72 7.37 4.53
CA LEU A 156 22.66 6.64 5.81
C LEU A 156 23.14 7.50 6.98
N GLN A 157 24.13 8.37 6.75
CA GLN A 157 24.58 9.33 7.76
C GLN A 157 23.51 10.36 8.08
N ALA A 158 22.86 10.94 7.06
CA ALA A 158 21.76 11.89 7.24
C ALA A 158 20.55 11.23 7.94
N LEU A 159 20.14 10.03 7.46
CA LEU A 159 19.08 9.23 8.08
C LEU A 159 19.41 8.91 9.55
N GLY A 160 20.67 8.61 9.84
CA GLY A 160 21.13 8.38 11.19
C GLY A 160 20.89 9.56 12.13
N LYS A 161 21.17 10.80 11.68
CA LYS A 161 20.89 12.02 12.46
C LYS A 161 19.39 12.15 12.76
N GLU A 162 18.54 11.87 11.75
CA GLU A 162 17.10 11.93 11.91
C GLU A 162 16.59 10.86 12.89
N ILE A 163 17.16 9.65 12.86
CA ILE A 163 16.85 8.55 13.79
C ILE A 163 17.22 8.93 15.23
N ASP A 164 18.43 9.47 15.47
CA ASP A 164 18.87 9.86 16.81
C ASP A 164 17.94 10.93 17.40
N PHE A 165 17.67 11.98 16.64
CA PHE A 165 16.72 13.02 17.06
C PHE A 165 15.33 12.42 17.35
N ALA A 166 14.81 11.58 16.45
CA ALA A 166 13.50 10.98 16.58
C ALA A 166 13.41 10.08 17.83
N GLY A 167 14.47 9.34 18.15
CA GLY A 167 14.53 8.51 19.37
C GLY A 167 14.42 9.33 20.64
N GLU A 168 15.15 10.44 20.74
CA GLU A 168 15.05 11.35 21.89
C GLU A 168 13.66 11.96 22.02
N ALA A 169 13.08 12.44 20.91
CA ALA A 169 11.77 13.07 20.90
C ALA A 169 10.64 12.09 21.21
N VAL A 170 10.66 10.88 20.65
CA VAL A 170 9.70 9.79 20.95
C VAL A 170 9.71 9.45 22.44
N LYS A 171 10.90 9.36 23.04
CA LYS A 171 11.05 9.11 24.47
C LYS A 171 10.55 10.28 25.31
N ALA A 172 10.85 11.52 24.92
CA ALA A 172 10.43 12.72 25.66
C ALA A 172 8.91 12.87 25.67
N ASP A 173 8.25 12.57 24.55
CA ASP A 173 6.79 12.64 24.41
C ASP A 173 6.05 11.39 24.95
N GLY A 174 6.79 10.39 25.46
CA GLY A 174 6.22 9.20 26.06
C GLY A 174 5.53 8.25 25.09
N TYR A 175 5.86 8.32 23.80
CA TYR A 175 5.34 7.37 22.83
C TYR A 175 5.91 5.96 23.03
N LYS A 176 5.09 4.95 22.75
CA LYS A 176 5.45 3.52 22.71
C LYS A 176 5.44 3.02 21.28
N VAL A 177 6.58 2.55 20.79
CA VAL A 177 6.68 2.00 19.46
C VAL A 177 5.93 0.66 19.40
N GLU A 178 4.88 0.60 18.60
CA GLU A 178 4.08 -0.62 18.37
C GLU A 178 4.58 -1.39 17.15
N THR A 179 4.92 -0.69 16.05
CA THR A 179 5.43 -1.30 14.83
C THR A 179 6.62 -0.53 14.29
N LEU A 180 7.54 -1.27 13.67
CA LEU A 180 8.71 -0.73 13.00
C LEU A 180 8.77 -1.32 11.57
N TYR A 181 8.83 -0.46 10.57
CA TYR A 181 8.72 -0.85 9.17
C TYR A 181 9.78 -0.17 8.31
N PHE A 182 10.64 -0.96 7.68
CA PHE A 182 11.60 -0.48 6.68
C PHE A 182 11.07 -0.75 5.29
N GLY A 183 10.95 0.31 4.50
CA GLY A 183 10.41 0.21 3.15
C GLY A 183 10.97 1.29 2.21
N GLY A 184 10.24 1.55 1.13
CA GLY A 184 10.55 2.59 0.15
C GLY A 184 10.93 2.04 -1.20
N GLY A 185 12.21 1.97 -1.50
CA GLY A 185 12.75 1.28 -2.68
C GLY A 185 12.93 -0.21 -2.39
N THR A 186 14.11 -0.56 -1.93
CA THR A 186 14.47 -1.93 -1.52
C THR A 186 15.51 -1.85 -0.40
N PRO A 187 15.14 -1.96 0.87
CA PRO A 187 16.07 -1.90 2.00
C PRO A 187 17.25 -2.85 1.89
N THR A 188 17.04 -4.04 1.34
CA THR A 188 18.11 -5.04 1.09
C THR A 188 19.05 -4.67 -0.07
N SER A 189 18.89 -3.50 -0.69
CA SER A 189 19.93 -2.91 -1.55
C SER A 189 21.17 -2.51 -0.75
N LEU A 190 21.03 -2.26 0.54
CA LEU A 190 22.13 -2.04 1.47
C LEU A 190 22.99 -3.31 1.62
N THR A 191 24.29 -3.15 1.93
CA THR A 191 25.15 -4.28 2.30
C THR A 191 24.76 -4.82 3.67
N ALA A 192 25.20 -6.02 4.02
CA ALA A 192 24.97 -6.58 5.37
C ALA A 192 25.53 -5.67 6.46
N GLU A 193 26.74 -5.11 6.26
CA GLU A 193 27.35 -4.17 7.20
C GLU A 193 26.55 -2.86 7.34
N GLN A 194 26.03 -2.31 6.23
CA GLN A 194 25.19 -1.10 6.27
C GLN A 194 23.86 -1.36 7.00
N LEU A 195 23.26 -2.54 6.76
CA LEU A 195 22.05 -2.96 7.47
C LEU A 195 22.33 -3.11 8.97
N ASP A 196 23.40 -3.80 9.35
CA ASP A 196 23.78 -4.01 10.75
C ASP A 196 23.97 -2.67 11.50
N ARG A 197 24.73 -1.74 10.90
CA ARG A 197 24.94 -0.41 11.47
C ARG A 197 23.63 0.38 11.63
N LEU A 198 22.75 0.32 10.61
CA LEU A 198 21.47 1.03 10.62
C LEU A 198 20.52 0.45 11.67
N LEU A 199 20.39 -0.88 11.72
CA LEU A 199 19.52 -1.57 12.69
C LEU A 199 20.02 -1.42 14.12
N SER A 200 21.36 -1.47 14.35
CA SER A 200 21.98 -1.17 15.63
C SER A 200 21.64 0.24 16.12
N ARG A 201 21.68 1.24 15.20
CA ARG A 201 21.31 2.62 15.55
C ARG A 201 19.84 2.73 15.94
N VAL A 202 18.95 2.07 15.19
CA VAL A 202 17.51 2.04 15.48
C VAL A 202 17.26 1.39 16.85
N SER A 203 17.91 0.27 17.15
CA SER A 203 17.78 -0.41 18.44
C SER A 203 18.31 0.44 19.62
N THR A 204 19.28 1.32 19.36
CA THR A 204 19.79 2.28 20.36
C THR A 204 18.82 3.45 20.55
N ALA A 205 18.25 3.97 19.46
CA ALA A 205 17.38 5.15 19.49
C ALA A 205 15.99 4.85 20.06
N PHE A 206 15.42 3.68 19.78
CA PHE A 206 14.06 3.33 20.15
C PHE A 206 14.01 2.16 21.12
N ALA A 207 13.05 2.19 22.06
CA ALA A 207 12.77 1.08 22.98
C ALA A 207 11.99 -0.02 22.24
N LEU A 208 12.68 -1.04 21.73
CA LEU A 208 12.08 -2.10 20.92
C LEU A 208 11.38 -3.21 21.71
N GLY A 209 11.51 -3.27 23.03
CA GLY A 209 10.92 -4.34 23.85
C GLY A 209 9.38 -4.44 23.83
N GLY A 210 8.69 -3.44 23.29
CA GLY A 210 7.22 -3.41 23.13
C GLY A 210 6.75 -3.51 21.70
N VAL A 211 7.66 -3.63 20.73
CA VAL A 211 7.34 -3.72 19.31
C VAL A 211 6.65 -5.06 19.04
N LYS A 212 5.50 -4.99 18.36
CA LYS A 212 4.68 -6.15 18.00
C LYS A 212 4.95 -6.64 16.59
N GLU A 213 5.51 -5.79 15.74
CA GLU A 213 5.90 -6.11 14.37
C GLU A 213 7.14 -5.32 13.98
N TYR A 214 8.16 -6.02 13.54
CA TYR A 214 9.38 -5.45 12.98
C TYR A 214 9.59 -5.98 11.54
N THR A 215 9.18 -5.18 10.57
CA THR A 215 9.19 -5.56 9.15
C THR A 215 10.31 -4.88 8.39
N VAL A 216 11.00 -5.64 7.53
CA VAL A 216 11.95 -5.10 6.54
C VAL A 216 11.57 -5.61 5.15
N GLU A 217 11.34 -4.68 4.21
CA GLU A 217 11.09 -5.05 2.82
C GLU A 217 12.38 -5.59 2.17
N ALA A 218 12.39 -6.88 1.82
CA ALA A 218 13.36 -7.54 0.98
C ALA A 218 12.74 -7.83 -0.40
N GLY A 219 12.02 -6.83 -0.94
CA GLY A 219 11.10 -6.98 -2.06
C GLY A 219 11.72 -7.34 -3.41
N ARG A 220 13.05 -7.49 -3.46
CA ARG A 220 13.81 -7.89 -4.65
C ARG A 220 14.64 -9.12 -4.33
N PRO A 221 14.24 -10.32 -4.80
CA PRO A 221 15.01 -11.56 -4.58
C PRO A 221 16.49 -11.45 -4.91
N ASP A 222 16.84 -10.75 -6.00
CA ASP A 222 18.21 -10.48 -6.46
C ASP A 222 19.06 -9.61 -5.50
N THR A 223 18.49 -9.10 -4.41
CA THR A 223 19.22 -8.33 -3.38
C THR A 223 19.38 -9.09 -2.07
N ILE A 224 18.79 -10.28 -1.97
CA ILE A 224 18.79 -11.10 -0.76
C ILE A 224 20.04 -11.94 -0.71
N THR A 225 20.72 -11.96 0.44
CA THR A 225 21.79 -12.91 0.74
C THR A 225 21.57 -13.49 2.13
N TYR A 226 22.06 -14.69 2.38
CA TYR A 226 21.93 -15.33 3.68
C TYR A 226 22.52 -14.49 4.82
N GLU A 227 23.65 -13.83 4.56
CA GLU A 227 24.29 -12.92 5.52
C GLU A 227 23.38 -11.75 5.91
N LYS A 228 22.72 -11.11 4.94
CA LYS A 228 21.76 -10.04 5.23
C LYS A 228 20.58 -10.54 6.05
N LEU A 229 20.05 -11.71 5.74
CA LEU A 229 18.95 -12.32 6.49
C LEU A 229 19.34 -12.65 7.93
N GLN A 230 20.59 -13.10 8.15
CA GLN A 230 21.12 -13.30 9.50
C GLN A 230 21.19 -11.98 10.28
N VAL A 231 21.69 -10.91 9.65
CA VAL A 231 21.69 -9.57 10.26
C VAL A 231 20.27 -9.14 10.65
N LEU A 232 19.29 -9.31 9.76
CA LEU A 232 17.90 -8.97 10.07
C LEU A 232 17.38 -9.76 11.28
N GLN A 233 17.65 -11.07 11.30
CA GLN A 233 17.22 -11.95 12.39
C GLN A 233 17.91 -11.62 13.71
N ASP A 234 19.22 -11.32 13.70
CA ASP A 234 19.99 -10.95 14.88
C ASP A 234 19.48 -9.65 15.52
N HIS A 235 18.91 -8.75 14.72
CA HIS A 235 18.26 -7.52 15.18
C HIS A 235 16.76 -7.67 15.52
N GLY A 236 16.23 -8.89 15.51
CA GLY A 236 14.86 -9.18 15.90
C GLY A 236 13.81 -8.79 14.86
N VAL A 237 14.20 -8.69 13.57
CA VAL A 237 13.24 -8.56 12.47
C VAL A 237 12.45 -9.85 12.36
N ASP A 238 11.15 -9.77 12.58
CA ASP A 238 10.25 -10.94 12.58
C ASP A 238 9.56 -11.16 11.22
N ARG A 239 9.51 -10.13 10.39
CA ARG A 239 8.84 -10.16 9.08
C ARG A 239 9.70 -9.57 7.98
N ILE A 240 9.73 -10.24 6.83
CA ILE A 240 10.27 -9.68 5.59
C ILE A 240 9.24 -9.82 4.46
N SER A 241 9.42 -9.04 3.40
CA SER A 241 8.68 -9.26 2.16
C SER A 241 9.62 -9.74 1.05
N ILE A 242 9.28 -10.85 0.41
CA ILE A 242 9.91 -11.35 -0.82
C ILE A 242 8.87 -11.21 -1.92
N ASN A 243 9.05 -10.22 -2.83
CA ASN A 243 7.99 -9.82 -3.75
C ASN A 243 8.29 -10.29 -5.19
N PRO A 244 7.85 -11.50 -5.60
CA PRO A 244 8.05 -11.98 -6.96
C PRO A 244 7.28 -11.15 -7.99
N GLN A 245 6.08 -10.68 -7.65
CA GLN A 245 5.08 -10.04 -8.49
C GLN A 245 4.42 -11.00 -9.49
N SER A 246 5.16 -11.95 -10.02
CA SER A 246 4.78 -13.07 -10.90
C SER A 246 5.79 -14.20 -10.76
N MET A 247 5.37 -15.44 -10.97
CA MET A 247 6.24 -16.61 -11.10
C MET A 247 6.38 -17.05 -12.57
N LYS A 248 6.15 -16.14 -13.52
CA LYS A 248 6.36 -16.36 -14.95
C LYS A 248 7.54 -15.54 -15.43
N GLN A 249 8.65 -16.21 -15.81
CA GLN A 249 9.91 -15.54 -16.21
C GLN A 249 9.69 -14.50 -17.30
N LYS A 250 8.92 -14.83 -18.36
CA LYS A 250 8.63 -13.89 -19.44
C LYS A 250 7.98 -12.59 -18.94
N THR A 251 7.07 -12.68 -17.96
CA THR A 251 6.43 -11.51 -17.35
C THR A 251 7.44 -10.68 -16.56
N LEU A 252 8.32 -11.33 -15.78
CA LEU A 252 9.39 -10.65 -15.04
C LEU A 252 10.32 -9.85 -15.97
N ASP A 253 10.72 -10.44 -17.07
CA ASP A 253 11.55 -9.79 -18.09
C ASP A 253 10.84 -8.57 -18.69
N LEU A 254 9.54 -8.70 -19.04
CA LEU A 254 8.72 -7.63 -19.61
C LEU A 254 8.56 -6.44 -18.65
N ILE A 255 8.43 -6.68 -17.35
CA ILE A 255 8.27 -5.59 -16.36
C ILE A 255 9.60 -5.03 -15.86
N GLY A 256 10.73 -5.49 -16.41
CA GLY A 256 12.07 -4.99 -16.09
C GLY A 256 12.60 -5.44 -14.74
N ARG A 257 12.18 -6.61 -14.27
CA ARG A 257 12.76 -7.28 -13.11
C ARG A 257 13.91 -8.18 -13.55
N ARG A 258 15.06 -8.08 -12.90
CA ARG A 258 16.26 -8.86 -13.27
C ARG A 258 16.33 -10.21 -12.58
N HIS A 259 15.59 -10.40 -11.48
CA HIS A 259 15.59 -11.69 -10.80
C HIS A 259 14.87 -12.75 -11.64
N THR A 260 15.28 -13.98 -11.46
CA THR A 260 14.65 -15.14 -12.04
C THR A 260 13.61 -15.74 -11.08
N VAL A 261 12.78 -16.65 -11.59
CA VAL A 261 11.87 -17.44 -10.74
C VAL A 261 12.69 -18.28 -9.75
N GLU A 262 13.86 -18.77 -10.14
CA GLU A 262 14.77 -19.53 -9.29
C GLU A 262 15.28 -18.70 -8.10
N ASP A 263 15.62 -17.43 -8.33
CA ASP A 263 16.02 -16.51 -7.24
C ASP A 263 14.93 -16.37 -6.17
N VAL A 264 13.64 -16.50 -6.56
CA VAL A 264 12.53 -16.49 -5.60
C VAL A 264 12.56 -17.74 -4.71
N TYR A 265 12.76 -18.92 -5.31
CA TYR A 265 12.87 -20.17 -4.54
C TYR A 265 14.04 -20.11 -3.57
N GLU A 266 15.21 -19.68 -4.05
CA GLU A 266 16.41 -19.53 -3.22
C GLU A 266 16.23 -18.54 -2.10
N ALA A 267 15.56 -17.40 -2.37
CA ALA A 267 15.27 -16.38 -1.34
C ALA A 267 14.37 -16.92 -0.22
N PHE A 268 13.32 -17.69 -0.57
CA PHE A 268 12.46 -18.34 0.43
C PHE A 268 13.24 -19.40 1.24
N GLU A 269 14.05 -20.23 0.60
CA GLU A 269 14.90 -21.22 1.28
C GLU A 269 15.84 -20.53 2.27
N MET A 270 16.57 -19.49 1.82
CA MET A 270 17.47 -18.71 2.67
C MET A 270 16.75 -18.07 3.85
N ALA A 271 15.55 -17.49 3.64
CA ALA A 271 14.77 -16.84 4.70
C ALA A 271 14.29 -17.86 5.76
N ASN A 272 13.79 -19.01 5.32
CA ASN A 272 13.40 -20.10 6.22
C ASN A 272 14.62 -20.63 7.01
N LYS A 273 15.77 -20.82 6.36
CA LYS A 273 17.02 -21.26 6.99
C LYS A 273 17.55 -20.23 8.00
N ALA A 274 17.39 -18.94 7.73
CA ALA A 274 17.77 -17.86 8.65
C ALA A 274 16.82 -17.74 9.85
N GLY A 275 15.66 -18.42 9.83
CA GLY A 275 14.67 -18.39 10.91
C GLY A 275 13.78 -17.17 10.92
N ILE A 276 13.58 -16.52 9.78
CA ILE A 276 12.60 -15.43 9.65
C ILE A 276 11.19 -16.00 9.88
N GLU A 277 10.45 -15.42 10.79
CA GLU A 277 9.18 -15.98 11.25
C GLU A 277 8.05 -15.82 10.23
N VAL A 278 7.97 -14.66 9.57
CA VAL A 278 6.91 -14.36 8.59
C VAL A 278 7.49 -13.86 7.29
N ILE A 279 7.14 -14.53 6.21
CA ILE A 279 7.46 -14.09 4.85
C ILE A 279 6.17 -13.62 4.17
N ASN A 280 6.10 -12.32 3.80
CA ASN A 280 5.06 -11.81 2.93
C ASN A 280 5.52 -11.92 1.47
N ALA A 281 4.60 -12.25 0.56
CA ALA A 281 4.83 -12.24 -0.87
C ALA A 281 3.78 -11.39 -1.59
N ASP A 282 4.25 -10.50 -2.47
CA ASP A 282 3.35 -9.68 -3.30
C ASP A 282 3.23 -10.27 -4.70
N LEU A 283 1.98 -10.37 -5.19
CA LEU A 283 1.65 -10.68 -6.58
C LEU A 283 0.85 -9.52 -7.18
N ILE A 284 1.00 -9.29 -8.49
CA ILE A 284 0.28 -8.22 -9.20
C ILE A 284 -0.62 -8.84 -10.25
N ALA A 285 -1.95 -8.68 -10.10
CA ALA A 285 -2.91 -9.05 -11.12
C ALA A 285 -2.91 -8.05 -12.28
N GLY A 286 -2.95 -8.53 -13.50
CA GLY A 286 -3.03 -7.73 -14.72
C GLY A 286 -1.68 -7.25 -15.25
N LEU A 287 -0.58 -7.95 -14.95
CA LEU A 287 0.71 -7.70 -15.58
C LEU A 287 0.65 -7.97 -17.11
N PRO A 288 1.52 -7.30 -17.91
CA PRO A 288 1.53 -7.48 -19.36
C PRO A 288 1.69 -8.95 -19.76
N GLU A 289 0.90 -9.39 -20.73
CA GLU A 289 0.93 -10.75 -21.32
C GLU A 289 0.69 -11.89 -20.31
N GLU A 290 0.09 -11.60 -19.18
CA GLU A 290 -0.31 -12.58 -18.17
C GLU A 290 -1.77 -12.98 -18.33
N THR A 291 -2.01 -14.31 -18.34
CA THR A 291 -3.36 -14.89 -18.33
C THR A 291 -3.84 -15.12 -16.90
N ALA A 292 -5.14 -15.39 -16.73
CA ALA A 292 -5.67 -15.79 -15.43
C ALA A 292 -5.02 -17.09 -14.91
N GLU A 293 -4.67 -18.01 -15.80
CA GLU A 293 -3.97 -19.25 -15.46
C GLU A 293 -2.54 -18.98 -14.98
N ASP A 294 -1.78 -18.09 -15.65
CA ASP A 294 -0.43 -17.71 -15.22
C ASP A 294 -0.44 -17.11 -13.81
N PHE A 295 -1.42 -16.23 -13.53
CA PHE A 295 -1.58 -15.63 -12.21
C PHE A 295 -1.97 -16.66 -11.15
N ALA A 296 -2.90 -17.57 -11.47
CA ALA A 296 -3.28 -18.65 -10.58
C ALA A 296 -2.11 -19.60 -10.27
N ASN A 297 -1.28 -19.92 -11.27
CA ASN A 297 -0.09 -20.74 -11.09
C ASN A 297 0.95 -20.02 -10.21
N SER A 298 1.14 -18.71 -10.42
CA SER A 298 2.01 -17.88 -9.57
C SER A 298 1.54 -17.91 -8.10
N LEU A 299 0.24 -17.80 -7.87
CA LEU A 299 -0.34 -17.87 -6.52
C LEU A 299 -0.11 -19.24 -5.86
N GLU A 300 -0.32 -20.35 -6.60
CA GLU A 300 -0.08 -21.70 -6.07
C GLU A 300 1.37 -21.92 -5.69
N GLU A 301 2.31 -21.44 -6.50
CA GLU A 301 3.74 -21.55 -6.18
C GLU A 301 4.08 -20.81 -4.88
N ILE A 302 3.56 -19.59 -4.69
CA ILE A 302 3.78 -18.82 -3.47
C ILE A 302 3.14 -19.48 -2.24
N ILE A 303 1.95 -20.05 -2.38
CA ILE A 303 1.31 -20.83 -1.31
C ILE A 303 2.18 -22.07 -0.97
N ARG A 304 2.70 -22.77 -1.99
CA ARG A 304 3.56 -23.95 -1.83
C ARG A 304 4.88 -23.61 -1.14
N LEU A 305 5.44 -22.44 -1.40
CA LEU A 305 6.65 -21.92 -0.73
C LEU A 305 6.41 -21.56 0.74
N GLY A 306 5.16 -21.55 1.20
CA GLY A 306 4.82 -21.31 2.59
C GLY A 306 4.81 -19.83 2.99
N ALA A 307 4.48 -18.93 2.07
CA ALA A 307 4.31 -17.53 2.42
C ALA A 307 3.24 -17.37 3.52
N GLY A 308 3.61 -16.83 4.67
CA GLY A 308 2.70 -16.57 5.79
C GLY A 308 1.69 -15.46 5.46
N ASN A 309 2.12 -14.49 4.67
CA ASN A 309 1.26 -13.42 4.15
C ASN A 309 1.38 -13.35 2.63
N ILE A 310 0.25 -13.08 1.97
CA ILE A 310 0.18 -12.87 0.53
C ILE A 310 -0.58 -11.59 0.26
N THR A 311 0.04 -10.64 -0.46
CA THR A 311 -0.63 -9.42 -0.88
C THR A 311 -0.92 -9.48 -2.37
N LEU A 312 -2.20 -9.41 -2.71
CA LEU A 312 -2.66 -9.31 -4.09
C LEU A 312 -2.81 -7.83 -4.46
N HIS A 313 -1.94 -7.37 -5.35
CA HIS A 313 -2.03 -6.04 -5.93
C HIS A 313 -2.74 -6.08 -7.27
N THR A 314 -3.38 -4.98 -7.61
CA THR A 314 -3.84 -4.72 -8.98
C THR A 314 -2.88 -3.78 -9.65
N LEU A 315 -2.48 -4.08 -10.86
CA LEU A 315 -1.62 -3.20 -11.64
C LEU A 315 -2.28 -1.84 -11.84
N ALA A 316 -1.62 -0.81 -11.32
CA ALA A 316 -2.01 0.59 -11.47
C ALA A 316 -0.93 1.37 -12.20
N VAL A 317 -1.21 1.83 -13.41
CA VAL A 317 -0.26 2.61 -14.19
C VAL A 317 -0.40 4.09 -13.84
N LYS A 318 0.45 4.57 -12.96
CA LYS A 318 0.49 5.98 -12.53
C LYS A 318 1.30 6.83 -13.50
N ARG A 319 1.17 8.17 -13.39
CA ARG A 319 1.88 9.13 -14.27
C ARG A 319 3.39 8.95 -14.28
N ALA A 320 3.98 8.51 -13.18
CA ALA A 320 5.43 8.27 -13.04
C ALA A 320 5.86 6.86 -13.52
N SER A 321 4.92 6.02 -13.97
CA SER A 321 5.22 4.68 -14.47
C SER A 321 5.65 4.73 -15.93
N ARG A 322 6.74 4.03 -16.29
CA ARG A 322 7.22 3.90 -17.67
C ARG A 322 6.25 3.09 -18.57
N LEU A 323 5.39 2.26 -17.97
CA LEU A 323 4.34 1.56 -18.73
C LEU A 323 3.37 2.53 -19.42
N LYS A 324 3.09 3.68 -18.79
CA LYS A 324 2.23 4.70 -19.40
C LYS A 324 2.86 5.33 -20.66
N GLU A 325 4.18 5.45 -20.68
CA GLU A 325 4.92 5.94 -21.86
C GLU A 325 4.83 4.95 -23.03
N MET A 326 4.70 3.65 -22.72
CA MET A 326 4.60 2.59 -23.73
C MET A 326 3.17 2.43 -24.26
N ASP A 327 2.16 2.60 -23.42
CA ASP A 327 0.75 2.46 -23.78
C ASP A 327 -0.15 3.31 -22.87
N GLU A 328 -0.66 4.42 -23.38
CA GLU A 328 -1.53 5.34 -22.63
C GLU A 328 -2.85 4.68 -22.20
N ASN A 329 -3.31 3.66 -22.93
CA ASN A 329 -4.57 2.96 -22.68
C ASN A 329 -4.40 1.65 -21.89
N PHE A 330 -3.17 1.32 -21.46
CA PHE A 330 -2.88 0.05 -20.78
C PHE A 330 -3.80 -0.20 -19.57
N ASN A 331 -4.09 0.84 -18.80
CA ASN A 331 -4.98 0.74 -17.62
C ASN A 331 -6.41 0.32 -17.94
N TYR A 332 -6.89 0.59 -19.14
CA TYR A 332 -8.29 0.38 -19.54
C TYR A 332 -8.51 -0.95 -20.25
N ARG A 333 -7.43 -1.71 -20.48
CA ARG A 333 -7.51 -3.04 -21.04
C ARG A 333 -7.69 -4.05 -19.90
N ASP A 334 -8.45 -5.10 -20.20
CA ASP A 334 -8.54 -6.31 -19.39
C ASP A 334 -9.03 -6.12 -17.94
N GLU A 335 -9.94 -5.14 -17.70
CA GLU A 335 -10.56 -4.96 -16.38
C GLU A 335 -11.29 -6.23 -15.91
N GLU A 336 -12.05 -6.83 -16.81
CA GLU A 336 -12.75 -8.08 -16.51
C GLU A 336 -11.78 -9.20 -16.16
N LEU A 337 -10.66 -9.31 -16.87
CA LEU A 337 -9.61 -10.28 -16.58
C LEU A 337 -9.02 -10.06 -15.18
N ARG A 338 -8.73 -8.80 -14.79
CA ARG A 338 -8.21 -8.50 -13.45
C ARG A 338 -9.20 -8.86 -12.34
N GLU A 339 -10.49 -8.56 -12.53
CA GLU A 339 -11.52 -8.93 -11.57
C GLU A 339 -11.66 -10.45 -11.46
N GLN A 340 -11.58 -11.19 -12.58
CA GLN A 340 -11.56 -12.65 -12.60
C GLN A 340 -10.33 -13.20 -11.84
N MET A 341 -9.14 -12.67 -12.10
CA MET A 341 -7.90 -13.05 -11.39
C MET A 341 -8.05 -12.87 -9.88
N LEU A 342 -8.53 -11.70 -9.43
CA LEU A 342 -8.69 -11.41 -8.00
C LEU A 342 -9.76 -12.28 -7.35
N THR A 343 -10.91 -12.44 -7.99
CA THR A 343 -12.01 -13.27 -7.46
C THR A 343 -11.54 -14.71 -7.26
N ALA A 344 -10.92 -15.32 -8.29
CA ALA A 344 -10.39 -16.67 -8.19
C ALA A 344 -9.28 -16.80 -7.12
N ALA A 345 -8.42 -15.80 -7.01
CA ALA A 345 -7.36 -15.78 -6.00
C ALA A 345 -7.92 -15.67 -4.56
N HIS A 346 -8.93 -14.82 -4.34
CA HIS A 346 -9.61 -14.72 -3.03
C HIS A 346 -10.24 -16.04 -2.61
N GLU A 347 -10.98 -16.69 -3.52
CA GLU A 347 -11.58 -18.01 -3.27
C GLU A 347 -10.51 -19.05 -2.92
N ARG A 348 -9.41 -19.05 -3.69
CA ARG A 348 -8.32 -20.01 -3.50
C ARG A 348 -7.59 -19.82 -2.18
N LEU A 349 -7.27 -18.57 -1.81
CA LEU A 349 -6.63 -18.25 -0.53
C LEU A 349 -7.52 -18.63 0.65
N ARG A 350 -8.82 -18.29 0.60
CA ARG A 350 -9.78 -18.70 1.62
C ARG A 350 -9.87 -20.24 1.73
N GLY A 351 -9.91 -20.94 0.60
CA GLY A 351 -9.91 -22.41 0.56
C GLY A 351 -8.63 -23.06 1.12
N ARG A 352 -7.54 -22.30 1.22
CA ARG A 352 -6.26 -22.72 1.82
C ARG A 352 -6.08 -22.21 3.26
N GLY A 353 -7.11 -21.61 3.86
CA GLY A 353 -7.09 -21.12 5.23
C GLY A 353 -6.51 -19.71 5.41
N TYR A 354 -6.20 -18.99 4.34
CA TYR A 354 -5.80 -17.60 4.45
C TYR A 354 -7.02 -16.70 4.72
N VAL A 355 -6.83 -15.72 5.59
CA VAL A 355 -7.87 -14.77 5.98
C VAL A 355 -7.47 -13.38 5.47
N PRO A 356 -8.38 -12.61 4.83
CA PRO A 356 -8.07 -11.25 4.42
C PRO A 356 -7.99 -10.36 5.66
N TYR A 357 -6.90 -9.58 5.79
CA TYR A 357 -6.67 -8.72 6.95
C TYR A 357 -6.50 -7.24 6.61
N ASN A 358 -6.24 -6.91 5.37
CA ASN A 358 -6.03 -5.54 4.93
C ASN A 358 -6.56 -5.33 3.52
N LEU A 359 -7.12 -4.14 3.26
CA LEU A 359 -7.64 -3.76 1.96
C LEU A 359 -7.48 -2.27 1.72
N TYR A 360 -7.02 -1.92 0.53
CA TYR A 360 -7.04 -0.55 0.06
C TYR A 360 -7.31 -0.48 -1.44
N ARG A 361 -7.86 0.64 -1.88
CA ARG A 361 -8.08 0.91 -3.30
C ARG A 361 -7.11 1.98 -3.79
N GLN A 362 -6.80 1.98 -5.05
CA GLN A 362 -5.96 3.00 -5.66
C GLN A 362 -6.82 4.00 -6.44
N LYS A 363 -6.44 5.28 -6.41
CA LYS A 363 -7.02 6.30 -7.29
C LYS A 363 -6.42 6.20 -8.67
N HIS A 364 -7.19 6.62 -9.68
CA HIS A 364 -6.76 6.67 -11.09
C HIS A 364 -6.42 5.31 -11.70
N THR A 365 -7.02 4.25 -11.18
CA THR A 365 -7.02 2.95 -11.84
C THR A 365 -8.33 2.80 -12.62
N SER A 366 -8.26 2.26 -13.82
CA SER A 366 -9.46 1.70 -14.45
C SER A 366 -9.83 0.43 -13.72
N GLY A 367 -11.12 0.17 -13.62
CA GLY A 367 -11.61 -1.09 -13.13
C GLY A 367 -11.79 -1.22 -11.65
N ASN A 368 -11.66 -0.15 -10.90
CA ASN A 368 -12.16 -0.09 -9.52
C ASN A 368 -11.81 -1.29 -8.63
N THR A 369 -10.67 -1.94 -8.91
CA THR A 369 -10.22 -3.12 -8.18
C THR A 369 -9.49 -2.73 -6.89
N GLU A 370 -9.48 -3.64 -5.93
CA GLU A 370 -8.79 -3.50 -4.65
C GLU A 370 -7.42 -4.19 -4.65
N ASN A 371 -6.62 -3.81 -3.65
CA ASN A 371 -5.45 -4.56 -3.20
C ASN A 371 -5.78 -5.18 -1.85
N THR A 372 -5.52 -6.48 -1.68
CA THR A 372 -5.92 -7.20 -0.48
C THR A 372 -4.77 -8.01 0.08
N GLY A 373 -4.47 -7.82 1.36
CA GLY A 373 -3.52 -8.63 2.11
C GLY A 373 -4.22 -9.79 2.82
N PHE A 374 -3.64 -10.98 2.70
CA PHE A 374 -4.09 -12.21 3.34
C PHE A 374 -3.01 -12.77 4.28
N CYS A 375 -3.40 -13.43 5.37
CA CYS A 375 -2.50 -14.17 6.25
C CYS A 375 -3.07 -15.55 6.61
N ASN A 376 -2.20 -16.53 6.87
CA ASN A 376 -2.59 -17.91 7.22
C ASN A 376 -2.23 -18.31 8.66
N ASP A 377 -1.42 -17.54 9.35
CA ASP A 377 -0.80 -17.89 10.64
C ASP A 377 -1.22 -16.99 11.82
N ASP A 378 -2.33 -16.28 11.68
CA ASP A 378 -2.79 -15.28 12.64
C ASP A 378 -1.81 -14.11 12.89
N ARG A 379 -0.85 -13.91 11.97
CA ARG A 379 0.12 -12.81 12.01
C ARG A 379 -0.12 -11.81 10.87
N PRO A 380 -1.19 -11.02 10.94
CA PRO A 380 -1.45 -9.98 9.94
C PRO A 380 -0.35 -8.93 9.97
N GLY A 381 -0.13 -8.23 8.87
CA GLY A 381 0.74 -7.06 8.85
C GLY A 381 0.12 -5.93 9.66
N LEU A 382 0.52 -5.78 10.90
CA LEU A 382 -0.04 -4.80 11.83
C LEU A 382 0.25 -3.37 11.37
N TYR A 383 1.47 -3.10 10.89
CA TYR A 383 1.81 -1.81 10.30
C TYR A 383 0.87 -1.44 9.16
N ASN A 384 0.56 -2.40 8.26
CA ASN A 384 -0.36 -2.19 7.14
C ASN A 384 -1.79 -1.89 7.60
N ILE A 385 -2.24 -2.52 8.67
CA ILE A 385 -3.53 -2.22 9.30
C ILE A 385 -3.51 -0.78 9.83
N ARG A 386 -2.52 -0.41 10.65
CA ARG A 386 -2.42 0.91 11.30
C ARG A 386 -2.37 2.06 10.29
N ILE A 387 -1.57 1.91 9.22
CA ILE A 387 -1.44 2.96 8.21
C ILE A 387 -2.72 3.16 7.39
N MET A 388 -3.55 2.11 7.25
CA MET A 388 -4.83 2.17 6.54
C MET A 388 -5.98 2.65 7.43
N GLU A 389 -6.03 2.25 8.69
CA GLU A 389 -7.01 2.74 9.68
C GLU A 389 -6.89 4.25 9.90
N GLU A 390 -5.66 4.79 9.86
CA GLU A 390 -5.35 6.18 10.22
C GLU A 390 -5.91 6.58 11.59
N ALA A 391 -5.87 5.65 12.53
CA ALA A 391 -6.28 5.84 13.92
C ALA A 391 -5.08 5.84 14.89
N GLN A 392 -3.86 5.94 14.37
CA GLN A 392 -2.60 5.97 15.09
C GLN A 392 -1.63 6.95 14.42
N SER A 393 -0.80 7.61 15.22
CA SER A 393 0.32 8.40 14.68
C SER A 393 1.36 7.49 14.04
N ASN A 394 1.94 7.94 12.94
CA ASN A 394 3.01 7.25 12.24
C ASN A 394 4.16 8.21 11.98
N LEU A 395 5.32 7.94 12.57
CA LEU A 395 6.53 8.72 12.37
C LEU A 395 7.32 8.15 11.20
N ALA A 396 7.48 8.92 10.13
CA ALA A 396 8.21 8.50 8.95
C ALA A 396 9.55 9.23 8.84
N LEU A 397 10.62 8.46 8.73
CA LEU A 397 12.01 8.90 8.62
C LEU A 397 12.56 8.55 7.23
N GLY A 398 13.51 9.35 6.76
CA GLY A 398 14.10 9.17 5.43
C GLY A 398 13.40 9.97 4.32
N ALA A 399 14.05 10.02 3.15
CA ALA A 399 13.57 10.75 1.99
C ALA A 399 12.20 10.23 1.51
N GLY A 400 11.26 11.15 1.26
CA GLY A 400 9.90 10.83 0.85
C GLY A 400 8.99 10.32 1.98
N GLY A 401 9.49 10.20 3.21
CA GLY A 401 8.71 9.83 4.38
C GLY A 401 7.64 10.89 4.69
N ILE A 402 6.42 10.44 4.97
CA ILE A 402 5.30 11.32 5.36
C ILE A 402 4.83 10.88 6.74
N SER A 403 5.24 11.63 7.77
CA SER A 403 4.73 11.44 9.12
C SER A 403 3.27 11.86 9.20
N LYS A 404 2.49 11.13 9.97
CA LYS A 404 1.07 11.39 10.24
C LYS A 404 0.85 11.51 11.72
N ILE A 405 0.28 12.62 12.18
CA ILE A 405 -0.12 12.83 13.56
C ILE A 405 -1.63 12.62 13.63
N TYR A 406 -2.06 11.73 14.49
CA TYR A 406 -3.47 11.48 14.73
C TYR A 406 -3.93 12.17 16.01
N PHE A 407 -5.02 12.93 15.90
CA PHE A 407 -5.72 13.61 16.99
C PHE A 407 -7.03 12.85 17.26
N PRO A 408 -7.06 11.98 18.29
CA PRO A 408 -8.20 11.08 18.50
C PRO A 408 -9.50 11.80 18.82
N GLU A 409 -9.46 12.91 19.54
CA GLU A 409 -10.66 13.66 19.95
C GLU A 409 -11.37 14.33 18.75
N GLU A 410 -10.62 14.69 17.71
CA GLU A 410 -11.13 15.33 16.51
C GLU A 410 -11.27 14.35 15.32
N ASN A 411 -10.80 13.11 15.49
CA ASN A 411 -10.61 12.12 14.41
C ASN A 411 -9.92 12.76 13.19
N ARG A 412 -8.86 13.52 13.45
CA ARG A 412 -8.15 14.35 12.46
C ARG A 412 -6.71 13.90 12.31
N LEU A 413 -6.20 13.98 11.08
CA LEU A 413 -4.82 13.70 10.73
C LEU A 413 -4.13 14.93 10.16
N GLU A 414 -2.92 15.20 10.66
CA GLU A 414 -1.99 16.13 10.03
C GLU A 414 -0.81 15.38 9.43
N ARG A 415 -0.16 15.99 8.44
CA ARG A 415 0.97 15.38 7.72
C ARG A 415 2.18 16.28 7.74
N VAL A 416 3.33 15.68 8.05
CA VAL A 416 4.66 16.31 7.99
C VAL A 416 5.52 15.52 7.03
N ALA A 417 5.85 16.10 5.89
CA ALA A 417 6.58 15.42 4.82
C ALA A 417 8.06 15.78 4.81
N ASN A 418 8.91 14.79 4.64
CA ASN A 418 10.27 14.96 4.18
C ASN A 418 10.28 15.20 2.66
N VAL A 419 11.35 15.81 2.15
CA VAL A 419 11.57 15.90 0.70
C VAL A 419 11.77 14.50 0.10
N SER A 420 11.27 14.28 -1.12
CA SER A 420 11.33 12.97 -1.77
C SER A 420 12.64 12.68 -2.49
N ASN A 421 13.34 13.72 -2.95
CA ASN A 421 14.68 13.57 -3.54
C ASN A 421 15.71 13.33 -2.44
N TYR A 422 16.48 12.24 -2.56
CA TYR A 422 17.41 11.80 -1.51
C TYR A 422 18.63 12.74 -1.37
N GLU A 423 19.10 13.37 -2.45
CA GLU A 423 20.23 14.33 -2.41
C GLU A 423 19.81 15.60 -1.67
N ILE A 424 18.62 16.13 -2.00
CA ILE A 424 18.05 17.28 -1.28
C ILE A 424 17.77 16.93 0.19
N TYR A 425 17.40 15.70 0.49
CA TYR A 425 17.22 15.23 1.86
C TYR A 425 18.54 15.24 2.64
N ILE A 426 19.63 14.78 2.04
CA ILE A 426 20.97 14.84 2.65
C ILE A 426 21.36 16.30 2.95
N ASP A 427 21.23 17.18 1.97
CA ASP A 427 21.63 18.59 2.10
C ASP A 427 20.78 19.35 3.12
N ARG A 428 19.53 18.96 3.31
CA ARG A 428 18.54 19.67 4.14
C ARG A 428 18.08 18.85 5.35
N ILE A 429 18.92 17.95 5.87
CA ILE A 429 18.53 17.07 6.97
C ILE A 429 18.09 17.84 8.23
N ASP A 430 18.76 18.90 8.56
CA ASP A 430 18.43 19.73 9.72
C ASP A 430 17.04 20.37 9.56
N GLU A 431 16.67 20.77 8.34
CA GLU A 431 15.32 21.26 8.05
C GLU A 431 14.25 20.14 8.18
N MET A 432 14.58 18.90 7.78
CA MET A 432 13.64 17.79 7.96
C MET A 432 13.39 17.51 9.45
N ILE A 433 14.41 17.63 10.27
CA ILE A 433 14.31 17.55 11.73
C ILE A 433 13.47 18.72 12.26
N ASP A 434 13.74 19.96 11.84
CA ASP A 434 12.96 21.13 12.24
C ASP A 434 11.47 21.02 11.89
N ARG A 435 11.14 20.45 10.73
CA ARG A 435 9.74 20.20 10.35
C ARG A 435 9.05 19.25 11.33
N LYS A 436 9.75 18.23 11.81
CA LYS A 436 9.22 17.29 12.80
C LYS A 436 9.08 17.92 14.18
N ILE A 437 10.03 18.73 14.59
CA ILE A 437 9.93 19.50 15.85
C ILE A 437 8.65 20.35 15.84
N LYS A 438 8.43 21.10 14.76
CA LYS A 438 7.30 22.03 14.67
C LYS A 438 5.97 21.36 14.39
N GLY A 439 5.98 20.33 13.56
CA GLY A 439 4.77 19.74 13.00
C GLY A 439 4.36 18.41 13.64
N PHE A 440 5.28 17.59 14.13
CA PHE A 440 4.97 16.29 14.73
C PHE A 440 5.01 16.34 16.27
N PHE A 441 6.10 16.79 16.85
CA PHE A 441 6.31 16.82 18.30
C PHE A 441 5.82 18.11 18.96
N GLY A 442 5.70 19.21 18.25
CA GLY A 442 5.28 20.53 18.77
C GLY A 442 3.76 20.74 18.91
N ASN A 443 2.95 19.78 18.51
CA ASN A 443 1.47 19.91 18.45
C ASN A 443 0.73 19.11 19.55
N ARG A 444 1.43 18.71 20.61
CA ARG A 444 0.82 18.02 21.77
C ARG A 444 0.66 18.95 22.95
#